data_43c5a915fb0d51ba641741c9de040800
#
_entry.id   43c5a915fb0d51ba641741c9de040800
#
_cell.length_a   1.000
_cell.length_b   1.000
_cell.length_c   1.000
_cell.angle_alpha   90.00
_cell.angle_beta   90.00
_cell.angle_gamma   90.00
#
_symmetry.space_group_name_H-M   'P 1'
#
loop_
_entity.id
_entity.type
_entity.pdbx_description
1 polymer ?
#
loop_
_entity_poly.entity_id
_entity_poly.type
_entity_poly.pdbx_seq_one_letter_code
_entity_poly.pdbx_strand_id
1 'polypeptide(L)'
;NYIAPHLLGFVIKEYQADGTVVRAIRTDLPELGGRDAENWPFTAIRLANGNTLANLTHGNKTVEFDGNGKVVWRVDNSDVNGRFSDPCGGQRLPNGNTVIASYAQRDPSKARLFEVTPDKKVVWEFFHPKAHAHGIHVISTNGKKLTNDSMK
;
A
#
# COMPACT_ATOMS: atom_id res chain seq x y z
N ASN A 1 5.32 11.13 -16.08
CA ASN A 1 4.87 11.71 -14.81
C ASN A 1 5.51 10.97 -13.64
N TYR A 2 5.60 11.63 -12.51
CA TYR A 2 6.10 11.09 -11.25
C TYR A 2 4.98 11.08 -10.22
N ILE A 3 4.89 10.04 -9.39
CA ILE A 3 3.93 9.97 -8.29
C ILE A 3 4.70 10.01 -6.97
N ALA A 4 4.29 10.88 -6.04
CA ALA A 4 4.95 11.03 -4.75
C ALA A 4 3.93 11.16 -3.61
N PRO A 5 4.04 10.34 -2.57
CA PRO A 5 3.30 10.53 -1.34
C PRO A 5 3.90 11.67 -0.51
N HIS A 6 3.04 12.53 0.03
CA HIS A 6 3.39 13.59 0.96
C HIS A 6 2.83 13.25 2.34
N LEU A 7 3.62 12.58 3.14
CA LEU A 7 3.24 11.93 4.38
C LEU A 7 2.42 12.84 5.30
N LEU A 8 3.01 13.89 5.86
CA LEU A 8 2.35 14.82 6.77
C LEU A 8 1.31 15.73 6.07
N GLY A 9 1.34 15.78 4.75
CA GLY A 9 0.37 16.52 3.93
C GLY A 9 -0.94 15.77 3.71
N PHE A 10 -1.01 14.49 4.05
CA PHE A 10 -2.17 13.63 3.78
C PHE A 10 -2.59 13.64 2.31
N VAL A 11 -1.60 13.62 1.40
CA VAL A 11 -1.87 13.73 -0.03
C VAL A 11 -0.84 12.96 -0.85
N ILE A 12 -1.31 12.33 -1.90
CA ILE A 12 -0.47 11.73 -2.95
C ILE A 12 -0.57 12.66 -4.15
N LYS A 13 0.55 13.09 -4.70
CA LYS A 13 0.57 13.98 -5.86
C LYS A 13 1.24 13.30 -7.05
N GLU A 14 0.71 13.61 -8.23
CA GLU A 14 1.31 13.26 -9.51
C GLU A 14 1.83 14.54 -10.17
N TYR A 15 3.05 14.48 -10.68
CA TYR A 15 3.78 15.62 -11.24
C TYR A 15 4.20 15.31 -12.68
N GLN A 16 4.18 16.32 -13.52
CA GLN A 16 4.92 16.33 -14.78
C GLN A 16 6.43 16.53 -14.52
N ALA A 17 7.24 16.37 -15.57
CA ALA A 17 8.69 16.52 -15.47
C ALA A 17 9.13 17.95 -15.09
N ASP A 18 8.32 18.96 -15.37
CA ASP A 18 8.55 20.36 -15.01
C ASP A 18 8.11 20.71 -13.57
N GLY A 19 7.59 19.71 -12.80
CA GLY A 19 7.09 19.90 -11.45
C GLY A 19 5.63 20.33 -11.35
N THR A 20 4.92 20.50 -12.46
CA THR A 20 3.50 20.82 -12.46
C THR A 20 2.69 19.68 -11.85
N VAL A 21 1.86 19.99 -10.84
CA VAL A 21 0.94 19.01 -10.23
C VAL A 21 -0.25 18.78 -11.17
N VAL A 22 -0.42 17.56 -11.65
CA VAL A 22 -1.54 17.16 -12.53
C VAL A 22 -2.63 16.39 -11.82
N ARG A 23 -2.33 15.85 -10.64
CA ARG A 23 -3.31 15.15 -9.80
C ARG A 23 -2.92 15.23 -8.33
N ALA A 24 -3.93 15.28 -7.46
CA ALA A 24 -3.76 15.15 -6.02
C ALA A 24 -4.87 14.26 -5.45
N ILE A 25 -4.50 13.26 -4.65
CA ILE A 25 -5.40 12.32 -3.99
C ILE A 25 -5.25 12.54 -2.48
N ARG A 26 -6.33 12.90 -1.81
CA ARG A 26 -6.36 13.07 -0.34
C ARG A 26 -6.45 11.70 0.33
N THR A 27 -5.76 11.55 1.47
CA THR A 27 -5.79 10.33 2.28
C THR A 27 -6.47 10.53 3.64
N ASP A 28 -6.76 11.77 4.02
CA ASP A 28 -7.52 12.12 5.23
C ASP A 28 -9.04 12.16 4.98
N LEU A 29 -9.53 11.26 4.14
CA LEU A 29 -10.96 11.17 3.81
C LEU A 29 -11.78 10.70 5.01
N PRO A 30 -13.03 11.22 5.18
CA PRO A 30 -13.91 10.80 6.28
C PRO A 30 -14.14 9.28 6.35
N GLU A 31 -14.33 8.63 5.19
CA GLU A 31 -14.51 7.17 5.08
C GLU A 31 -13.29 6.35 5.50
N LEU A 32 -12.12 6.98 5.60
CA LEU A 32 -10.88 6.38 6.11
C LEU A 32 -10.61 6.74 7.57
N GLY A 33 -11.51 7.50 8.23
CA GLY A 33 -11.37 7.97 9.60
C GLY A 33 -10.86 9.39 9.75
N GLY A 34 -10.76 10.15 8.64
CA GLY A 34 -10.31 11.55 8.64
C GLY A 34 -8.84 11.73 9.04
N ARG A 35 -8.50 12.93 9.51
CA ARG A 35 -7.12 13.26 9.92
C ARG A 35 -6.67 12.53 11.18
N ASP A 36 -7.59 12.30 12.12
CA ASP A 36 -7.29 11.66 13.40
C ASP A 36 -6.87 10.20 13.24
N ALA A 37 -7.20 9.57 12.12
CA ALA A 37 -6.73 8.23 11.77
C ALA A 37 -5.28 8.20 11.28
N GLU A 38 -4.60 9.35 11.17
CA GLU A 38 -3.19 9.48 10.76
C GLU A 38 -2.87 8.68 9.48
N ASN A 39 -3.76 8.81 8.49
CA ASN A 39 -3.65 8.14 7.19
C ASN A 39 -2.52 8.72 6.34
N TRP A 40 -1.28 8.64 6.84
CA TRP A 40 -0.09 9.18 6.21
C TRP A 40 0.35 8.28 5.05
N PRO A 41 0.31 8.76 3.80
CA PRO A 41 0.73 7.95 2.67
C PRO A 41 2.25 7.80 2.68
N PHE A 42 2.74 6.56 2.82
CA PHE A 42 4.17 6.25 2.78
C PHE A 42 4.62 5.82 1.38
N THR A 43 3.83 4.97 0.73
CA THR A 43 4.04 4.56 -0.66
C THR A 43 2.80 4.82 -1.49
N ALA A 44 3.03 5.11 -2.76
CA ALA A 44 1.99 5.23 -3.77
C ALA A 44 2.46 4.64 -5.09
N ILE A 45 1.68 3.75 -5.65
CA ILE A 45 2.00 3.01 -6.88
C ILE A 45 0.85 3.18 -7.87
N ARG A 46 1.18 3.59 -9.12
CA ARG A 46 0.21 3.59 -10.20
C ARG A 46 0.01 2.17 -10.70
N LEU A 47 -1.23 1.69 -10.66
CA LEU A 47 -1.61 0.39 -11.19
C LEU A 47 -1.91 0.46 -12.69
N ALA A 48 -1.83 -0.67 -13.38
CA ALA A 48 -2.11 -0.78 -14.81
C ALA A 48 -3.52 -0.33 -15.21
N ASN A 49 -4.50 -0.44 -14.29
CA ASN A 49 -5.87 0.03 -14.50
C ASN A 49 -6.05 1.55 -14.31
N GLY A 50 -4.95 2.29 -14.03
CA GLY A 50 -4.97 3.73 -13.78
C GLY A 50 -5.26 4.14 -12.34
N ASN A 51 -5.60 3.21 -11.45
CA ASN A 51 -5.80 3.46 -10.03
C ASN A 51 -4.47 3.67 -9.31
N THR A 52 -4.53 4.14 -8.07
CA THR A 52 -3.36 4.33 -7.20
C THR A 52 -3.49 3.46 -5.97
N LEU A 53 -2.54 2.55 -5.77
CA LEU A 53 -2.40 1.77 -4.54
C LEU A 53 -1.49 2.53 -3.58
N ALA A 54 -1.90 2.67 -2.32
CA ALA A 54 -1.13 3.38 -1.30
C ALA A 54 -1.14 2.64 0.03
N ASN A 55 -0.01 2.65 0.73
CA ASN A 55 0.07 2.25 2.14
C ASN A 55 -0.02 3.49 3.01
N LEU A 56 -0.97 3.50 3.94
CA LEU A 56 -1.22 4.58 4.90
C LEU A 56 -0.63 4.14 6.23
N THR A 57 0.59 4.61 6.52
CA THR A 57 1.45 4.02 7.54
C THR A 57 0.82 4.02 8.94
N HIS A 58 0.68 5.13 9.64
CA HIS A 58 0.06 5.15 10.98
C HIS A 58 -1.42 4.76 10.94
N GLY A 59 -2.11 5.03 9.83
CA GLY A 59 -3.50 4.60 9.62
C GLY A 59 -3.69 3.09 9.50
N ASN A 60 -2.60 2.31 9.44
CA ASN A 60 -2.58 0.85 9.43
C ASN A 60 -3.52 0.24 8.39
N LYS A 61 -3.43 0.72 7.15
CA LYS A 61 -4.22 0.22 6.02
C LYS A 61 -3.52 0.38 4.68
N THR A 62 -3.92 -0.45 3.72
CA THR A 62 -3.60 -0.29 2.30
C THR A 62 -4.87 0.04 1.55
N VAL A 63 -4.81 1.04 0.69
CA VAL A 63 -5.98 1.61 0.00
C VAL A 63 -5.71 1.72 -1.49
N GLU A 64 -6.69 1.39 -2.30
CA GLU A 64 -6.71 1.67 -3.73
C GLU A 64 -7.69 2.81 -4.02
N PHE A 65 -7.21 3.84 -4.69
CA PHE A 65 -7.96 5.00 -5.13
C PHE A 65 -8.15 4.96 -6.65
N ASP A 66 -9.32 5.31 -7.13
CA ASP A 66 -9.57 5.50 -8.56
C ASP A 66 -8.94 6.81 -9.09
N GLY A 67 -9.15 7.07 -10.39
CA GLY A 67 -8.65 8.28 -11.05
C GLY A 67 -9.17 9.60 -10.47
N ASN A 68 -10.29 9.58 -9.74
CA ASN A 68 -10.91 10.73 -9.09
C ASN A 68 -10.54 10.85 -7.60
N GLY A 69 -9.73 9.92 -7.08
CA GLY A 69 -9.34 9.89 -5.67
C GLY A 69 -10.37 9.24 -4.74
N LYS A 70 -11.37 8.55 -5.30
CA LYS A 70 -12.34 7.79 -4.52
C LYS A 70 -11.74 6.44 -4.11
N VAL A 71 -12.01 6.01 -2.87
CA VAL A 71 -11.63 4.68 -2.38
C VAL A 71 -12.45 3.61 -3.11
N VAL A 72 -11.77 2.69 -3.81
CA VAL A 72 -12.39 1.56 -4.52
C VAL A 72 -12.07 0.22 -3.88
N TRP A 73 -11.03 0.15 -3.07
CA TRP A 73 -10.67 -1.01 -2.26
C TRP A 73 -9.84 -0.58 -1.07
N ARG A 74 -9.99 -1.25 0.06
CA ARG A 74 -9.13 -1.08 1.23
C ARG A 74 -9.02 -2.38 2.01
N VAL A 75 -7.92 -2.54 2.72
CA VAL A 75 -7.71 -3.58 3.73
C VAL A 75 -7.05 -2.94 4.96
N ASP A 76 -7.50 -3.31 6.14
CA ASP A 76 -7.01 -2.82 7.43
C ASP A 76 -6.93 -3.92 8.48
N ASN A 77 -6.58 -3.57 9.72
CA ASN A 77 -6.39 -4.53 10.81
C ASN A 77 -7.64 -5.34 11.17
N SER A 78 -8.84 -4.82 10.91
CA SER A 78 -10.09 -5.55 11.16
C SER A 78 -10.28 -6.70 10.17
N ASP A 79 -9.78 -6.53 8.94
CA ASP A 79 -9.85 -7.56 7.90
C ASP A 79 -8.81 -8.69 8.10
N VAL A 80 -7.63 -8.35 8.67
CA VAL A 80 -6.45 -9.25 8.68
C VAL A 80 -5.92 -9.57 10.08
N ASN A 81 -6.77 -9.48 11.10
CA ASN A 81 -6.46 -9.84 12.47
C ASN A 81 -5.16 -9.17 13.01
N GLY A 82 -5.04 -7.85 12.86
CA GLY A 82 -3.98 -7.04 13.46
C GLY A 82 -2.59 -7.25 12.84
N ARG A 83 -2.50 -7.60 11.55
CA ARG A 83 -1.19 -7.77 10.86
C ARG A 83 -0.52 -6.47 10.48
N PHE A 84 -1.28 -5.40 10.32
CA PHE A 84 -0.71 -4.09 10.06
C PHE A 84 -0.03 -3.49 11.30
N SER A 85 1.17 -2.98 11.12
CA SER A 85 1.84 -2.03 12.00
C SER A 85 2.78 -1.20 11.14
N ASP A 86 2.40 0.05 10.89
CA ASP A 86 3.07 0.98 9.99
C ASP A 86 3.40 0.37 8.62
N PRO A 87 2.41 0.06 7.77
CA PRO A 87 2.69 -0.47 6.44
C PRO A 87 3.45 0.56 5.60
N CYS A 88 4.59 0.13 5.06
CA CYS A 88 5.46 1.00 4.27
C CYS A 88 5.56 0.56 2.81
N GLY A 89 5.74 -0.74 2.54
CA GLY A 89 5.87 -1.29 1.20
C GLY A 89 4.65 -2.09 0.77
N GLY A 90 4.39 -2.13 -0.53
CA GLY A 90 3.34 -2.97 -1.07
C GLY A 90 3.46 -3.14 -2.58
N GLN A 91 2.85 -4.19 -3.10
CA GLN A 91 2.80 -4.47 -4.52
C GLN A 91 1.51 -5.20 -4.88
N ARG A 92 0.83 -4.76 -5.94
CA ARG A 92 -0.26 -5.51 -6.55
C ARG A 92 0.32 -6.57 -7.48
N LEU A 93 -0.10 -7.83 -7.32
CA LEU A 93 0.30 -8.94 -8.17
C LEU A 93 -0.64 -9.11 -9.37
N PRO A 94 -0.20 -9.79 -10.45
CA PRO A 94 -1.04 -10.02 -11.63
C PRO A 94 -2.33 -10.81 -11.37
N ASN A 95 -2.36 -11.63 -10.30
CA ASN A 95 -3.56 -12.36 -9.88
C ASN A 95 -4.55 -11.50 -9.07
N GLY A 96 -4.26 -10.22 -8.88
CA GLY A 96 -5.08 -9.28 -8.10
C GLY A 96 -4.76 -9.24 -6.62
N ASN A 97 -3.94 -10.14 -6.10
CA ASN A 97 -3.52 -10.11 -4.70
C ASN A 97 -2.59 -8.92 -4.42
N THR A 98 -2.51 -8.52 -3.15
CA THR A 98 -1.63 -7.44 -2.70
C THR A 98 -0.68 -7.97 -1.65
N VAL A 99 0.63 -7.79 -1.88
CA VAL A 99 1.65 -8.05 -0.86
C VAL A 99 1.92 -6.77 -0.11
N ILE A 100 2.03 -6.86 1.22
CA ILE A 100 2.15 -5.72 2.14
C ILE A 100 3.31 -5.96 3.08
N ALA A 101 4.15 -4.94 3.28
CA ALA A 101 5.23 -4.92 4.27
C ALA A 101 4.78 -4.11 5.50
N SER A 102 4.66 -4.79 6.63
CA SER A 102 4.29 -4.23 7.93
C SER A 102 5.56 -3.89 8.72
N TYR A 103 6.10 -2.69 8.49
CA TYR A 103 7.43 -2.25 8.93
C TYR A 103 7.62 -2.33 10.44
N ALA A 104 6.69 -1.78 11.21
CA ALA A 104 6.81 -1.69 12.66
C ALA A 104 6.24 -2.89 13.42
N GLN A 105 5.82 -3.96 12.72
CA GLN A 105 5.28 -5.14 13.38
C GLN A 105 6.32 -5.77 14.32
N ARG A 106 6.07 -5.76 15.62
CA ARG A 106 6.95 -6.27 16.66
C ARG A 106 6.44 -7.54 17.32
N ASP A 107 5.15 -7.84 17.15
CA ASP A 107 4.54 -9.05 17.67
C ASP A 107 5.13 -10.26 16.91
N PRO A 108 5.84 -11.20 17.57
CA PRO A 108 6.45 -12.33 16.90
C PRO A 108 5.41 -13.31 16.34
N SER A 109 4.17 -13.26 16.80
CA SER A 109 3.06 -14.07 16.28
C SER A 109 2.43 -13.47 15.00
N LYS A 110 2.85 -12.28 14.59
CA LYS A 110 2.34 -11.59 13.42
C LYS A 110 3.39 -11.54 12.30
N ALA A 111 2.91 -11.67 11.07
CA ALA A 111 3.77 -11.61 9.89
C ALA A 111 4.38 -10.22 9.68
N ARG A 112 5.61 -10.18 9.17
CA ARG A 112 6.29 -8.96 8.70
C ARG A 112 5.88 -8.58 7.29
N LEU A 113 5.67 -9.59 6.46
CA LEU A 113 5.13 -9.48 5.12
C LEU A 113 3.95 -10.42 5.02
N PHE A 114 2.91 -10.00 4.33
CA PHE A 114 1.76 -10.85 4.07
C PHE A 114 1.10 -10.51 2.74
N GLU A 115 0.43 -11.50 2.17
CA GLU A 115 -0.31 -11.36 0.92
C GLU A 115 -1.80 -11.54 1.19
N VAL A 116 -2.61 -10.63 0.64
CA VAL A 116 -4.07 -10.68 0.73
C VAL A 116 -4.70 -10.77 -0.64
N THR A 117 -5.79 -11.51 -0.74
CA THR A 117 -6.64 -11.54 -1.94
C THR A 117 -7.45 -10.25 -2.07
N PRO A 118 -8.10 -9.99 -3.24
CA PRO A 118 -9.10 -8.92 -3.38
C PRO A 118 -10.21 -9.00 -2.33
N ASP A 119 -10.60 -10.22 -1.90
CA ASP A 119 -11.58 -10.47 -0.84
C ASP A 119 -10.99 -10.35 0.58
N LYS A 120 -9.76 -9.82 0.70
CA LYS A 120 -9.06 -9.53 1.94
C LYS A 120 -8.68 -10.77 2.78
N LYS A 121 -8.62 -11.94 2.17
CA LYS A 121 -8.14 -13.16 2.83
C LYS A 121 -6.62 -13.20 2.78
N VAL A 122 -5.98 -13.45 3.93
CA VAL A 122 -4.53 -13.70 3.99
C VAL A 122 -4.24 -15.07 3.40
N VAL A 123 -3.35 -15.12 2.39
CA VAL A 123 -2.99 -16.34 1.66
C VAL A 123 -1.51 -16.69 1.75
N TRP A 124 -0.68 -15.76 2.18
CA TRP A 124 0.74 -15.99 2.43
C TRP A 124 1.24 -15.07 3.53
N GLU A 125 2.21 -15.56 4.32
CA GLU A 125 2.81 -14.83 5.44
C GLU A 125 4.30 -15.15 5.56
N PHE A 126 5.08 -14.13 5.88
CA PHE A 126 6.49 -14.25 6.20
C PHE A 126 6.77 -13.70 7.60
N PHE A 127 7.33 -14.55 8.43
CA PHE A 127 7.71 -14.24 9.82
C PHE A 127 9.22 -14.11 9.93
N HIS A 128 9.67 -13.06 10.56
CA HIS A 128 11.09 -12.88 10.86
C HIS A 128 11.25 -12.06 12.14
N PRO A 129 12.00 -12.54 13.15
CA PRO A 129 12.04 -11.89 14.46
C PRO A 129 12.67 -10.50 14.46
N LYS A 130 13.52 -10.19 13.47
CA LYS A 130 14.31 -8.94 13.40
C LYS A 130 14.12 -8.15 12.11
N ALA A 131 13.30 -8.61 11.15
CA ALA A 131 13.13 -7.88 9.90
C ALA A 131 12.20 -6.67 10.07
N HIS A 132 12.63 -5.54 9.52
CA HIS A 132 11.85 -4.32 9.38
C HIS A 132 11.92 -3.90 7.91
N ALA A 133 10.94 -4.34 7.12
CA ALA A 133 10.93 -4.08 5.68
C ALA A 133 10.15 -2.80 5.37
N HIS A 134 10.82 -1.75 4.89
CA HIS A 134 10.18 -0.55 4.36
C HIS A 134 9.61 -0.76 2.96
N GLY A 135 10.21 -1.66 2.18
CA GLY A 135 9.79 -1.94 0.82
C GLY A 135 9.78 -3.43 0.55
N ILE A 136 9.01 -3.82 -0.45
CA ILE A 136 8.97 -5.17 -0.99
C ILE A 136 8.89 -5.11 -2.51
N HIS A 137 9.56 -6.04 -3.15
CA HIS A 137 9.50 -6.25 -4.57
C HIS A 137 9.42 -7.75 -4.85
N VAL A 138 8.26 -8.19 -5.29
CA VAL A 138 8.05 -9.59 -5.67
C VAL A 138 8.56 -9.80 -7.09
N ILE A 139 9.60 -10.60 -7.26
CA ILE A 139 10.29 -10.83 -8.53
C ILE A 139 9.77 -12.05 -9.30
N SER A 140 9.14 -12.97 -8.59
CA SER A 140 8.52 -14.16 -9.18
C SER A 140 7.41 -14.72 -8.29
N THR A 141 6.43 -15.39 -8.91
CA THR A 141 5.40 -16.16 -8.22
C THR A 141 5.30 -17.55 -8.86
N ASN A 142 5.28 -18.60 -8.03
CA ASN A 142 5.21 -20.00 -8.50
C ASN A 142 6.25 -20.31 -9.59
N GLY A 143 7.48 -19.80 -9.43
CA GLY A 143 8.58 -20.00 -10.37
C GLY A 143 8.50 -19.18 -11.67
N LYS A 144 7.43 -18.40 -11.87
CA LYS A 144 7.30 -17.50 -13.02
C LYS A 144 7.77 -16.09 -12.64
N LYS A 145 8.74 -15.59 -13.41
CA LYS A 145 9.22 -14.21 -13.23
C LYS A 145 8.10 -13.21 -13.53
N LEU A 146 7.93 -12.23 -12.64
CA LEU A 146 7.02 -11.12 -12.88
C LEU A 146 7.68 -10.09 -13.80
N THR A 147 6.94 -9.62 -14.78
CA THR A 147 7.33 -8.46 -15.58
C THR A 147 6.94 -7.21 -14.79
N ASN A 148 7.93 -6.43 -14.37
CA ASN A 148 7.72 -5.27 -13.52
C ASN A 148 7.40 -4.03 -14.33
N ASP A 149 6.21 -3.94 -14.86
CA ASP A 149 5.74 -2.69 -15.47
C ASP A 149 5.26 -1.66 -14.43
N SER A 150 5.11 -2.07 -13.16
CA SER A 150 4.62 -1.20 -12.07
C SER A 150 5.72 -0.44 -11.32
N MET A 151 6.99 -0.58 -11.71
CA MET A 151 8.14 0.02 -11.01
C MET A 151 9.10 0.76 -11.95
N LYS A 152 8.63 1.16 -13.11
CA LYS A 152 9.41 2.03 -14.03
C LYS A 152 8.88 3.44 -14.01
#